data_967b3a72daf8b5cb46c1a3974a3588f0
#
_entry.id   967b3a72daf8b5cb46c1a3974a3588f0
#
_cell.length_a   1.000
_cell.length_b   1.000
_cell.length_c   1.000
_cell.angle_alpha   90.00
_cell.angle_beta   90.00
_cell.angle_gamma   90.00
#
_symmetry.space_group_name_H-M   'P 1'
#
loop_
_entity.id
_entity.type
_entity.pdbx_description
1 polymer ?
#
loop_
_entity_poly.entity_id
_entity_poly.type
_entity_poly.pdbx_seq_one_letter_code
_entity_poly.pdbx_strand_id
1 'polypeptide(L)'
;MINMKKVLILVFVMLLVSGCGNKEESKVEVKSIVKSEAVEKIDNGAILIDVRSASEYASGHIDGAINIDVNSILNLKGELEYNNRNIAKTTVVILYCRSGNRSLQAANKLIELGYTNVYDLGSIDNWG
;
A
#
# COMPACT_ATOMS: atom_id res chain seq x y z
N MET A 1 -20.30 36.57 -36.08
CA MET A 1 -19.51 35.80 -36.94
C MET A 1 -18.19 35.40 -36.39
N ILE A 2 -17.41 36.32 -36.07
CA ILE A 2 -16.11 36.06 -35.52
C ILE A 2 -16.17 35.25 -34.28
N ASN A 3 -17.21 35.44 -33.55
CA ASN A 3 -17.35 34.76 -32.30
C ASN A 3 -17.39 33.27 -32.42
N MET A 4 -17.98 32.81 -33.45
CA MET A 4 -18.12 31.40 -33.64
C MET A 4 -16.80 30.70 -33.77
N LYS A 5 -15.91 31.38 -34.43
CA LYS A 5 -14.60 30.79 -34.60
C LYS A 5 -13.92 30.60 -33.27
N LYS A 6 -14.09 31.57 -32.43
CA LYS A 6 -13.48 31.48 -31.12
C LYS A 6 -14.08 30.34 -30.34
N VAL A 7 -15.35 30.20 -30.46
CA VAL A 7 -16.01 29.13 -29.77
C VAL A 7 -15.47 27.78 -30.22
N LEU A 8 -15.29 27.67 -31.50
CA LEU A 8 -14.76 26.42 -32.04
C LEU A 8 -13.40 26.10 -31.48
N ILE A 9 -12.59 27.12 -31.41
CA ILE A 9 -11.25 26.92 -30.91
C ILE A 9 -11.28 26.45 -29.46
N LEU A 10 -12.14 27.04 -28.69
CA LEU A 10 -12.27 26.65 -27.31
C LEU A 10 -12.67 25.21 -27.17
N VAL A 11 -13.61 24.82 -27.97
CA VAL A 11 -14.08 23.44 -27.92
C VAL A 11 -12.94 22.50 -28.25
N PHE A 12 -12.18 22.89 -29.23
CA PHE A 12 -11.08 22.08 -29.63
C PHE A 12 -10.07 21.89 -28.50
N VAL A 13 -9.76 22.95 -27.84
CA VAL A 13 -8.82 22.89 -26.74
C VAL A 13 -9.35 21.97 -25.64
N MET A 14 -10.62 22.04 -25.40
CA MET A 14 -11.21 21.19 -24.39
C MET A 14 -10.99 19.72 -24.72
N LEU A 15 -11.16 19.39 -25.96
CA LEU A 15 -10.99 18.02 -26.36
C LEU A 15 -9.57 17.54 -26.08
N LEU A 16 -8.64 18.38 -26.36
CA LEU A 16 -7.24 18.01 -26.13
C LEU A 16 -7.00 17.75 -24.66
N VAL A 17 -7.51 18.63 -23.85
CA VAL A 17 -7.32 18.48 -22.42
C VAL A 17 -7.91 17.19 -21.92
N SER A 18 -9.10 16.89 -22.36
CA SER A 18 -9.72 15.67 -21.89
C SER A 18 -8.95 14.45 -22.36
N GLY A 19 -8.39 14.52 -23.54
CA GLY A 19 -7.59 13.43 -24.02
C GLY A 19 -6.37 13.20 -23.17
N CYS A 20 -5.77 14.26 -22.73
CA CYS A 20 -4.59 14.14 -21.88
C CYS A 20 -4.94 13.55 -20.54
N GLY A 21 -6.03 13.98 -19.97
CA GLY A 21 -6.37 13.53 -18.65
C GLY A 21 -6.51 12.04 -18.55
N ASN A 22 -6.83 11.39 -19.59
CA ASN A 22 -7.04 9.97 -19.55
C ASN A 22 -5.81 9.15 -19.29
N LYS A 23 -4.68 9.70 -19.59
CA LYS A 23 -3.48 8.92 -19.50
C LYS A 23 -2.87 8.91 -18.15
N GLU A 24 -3.27 9.83 -17.37
CA GLU A 24 -2.55 10.10 -16.15
C GLU A 24 -3.02 9.32 -14.96
N GLU A 25 -3.46 8.15 -15.16
CA GLU A 25 -3.87 7.33 -14.06
C GLU A 25 -2.70 6.97 -13.21
N SER A 26 -2.62 7.48 -12.02
CA SER A 26 -1.49 7.16 -11.17
C SER A 26 -1.60 5.73 -10.70
N LYS A 27 -0.51 5.03 -10.80
CA LYS A 27 -0.45 3.64 -10.42
C LYS A 27 -0.08 3.54 -8.95
N VAL A 28 -0.83 2.73 -8.20
CA VAL A 28 -0.51 2.50 -6.81
C VAL A 28 0.65 1.53 -6.73
N GLU A 29 1.61 1.82 -5.89
CA GLU A 29 2.80 0.99 -5.73
C GLU A 29 3.15 0.84 -4.28
N VAL A 30 3.94 -0.18 -3.97
CA VAL A 30 4.52 -0.33 -2.65
C VAL A 30 5.54 0.77 -2.44
N LYS A 31 5.51 1.40 -1.27
CA LYS A 31 6.47 2.44 -0.91
C LYS A 31 7.36 1.95 0.21
N SER A 32 8.65 2.22 0.09
CA SER A 32 9.58 1.93 1.18
C SER A 32 9.36 2.92 2.31
N ILE A 33 9.61 2.49 3.54
CA ILE A 33 9.42 3.37 4.68
C ILE A 33 10.53 3.11 5.70
N VAL A 34 10.96 4.17 6.39
CA VAL A 34 11.95 4.04 7.45
C VAL A 34 11.26 4.12 8.79
N LYS A 35 11.97 3.73 9.84
CA LYS A 35 11.37 3.64 11.17
C LYS A 35 10.67 4.91 11.63
N SER A 36 11.32 6.06 11.47
CA SER A 36 10.74 7.30 11.98
C SER A 36 9.40 7.60 11.31
N GLU A 37 9.31 7.35 10.01
CA GLU A 37 8.05 7.57 9.31
C GLU A 37 7.01 6.52 9.70
N ALA A 38 7.47 5.29 9.90
CA ALA A 38 6.55 4.21 10.29
C ALA A 38 5.93 4.49 11.65
N VAL A 39 6.74 4.95 12.61
CA VAL A 39 6.23 5.28 13.94
C VAL A 39 5.15 6.34 13.84
N GLU A 40 5.39 7.36 13.04
CA GLU A 40 4.41 8.42 12.88
C GLU A 40 3.11 7.91 12.31
N LYS A 41 3.20 7.06 11.30
CA LYS A 41 2.00 6.50 10.68
C LYS A 41 1.26 5.56 11.63
N ILE A 42 2.00 4.79 12.41
CA ILE A 42 1.39 3.89 13.40
C ILE A 42 0.66 4.71 14.45
N ASP A 43 1.24 5.81 14.89
CA ASP A 43 0.58 6.70 15.83
C ASP A 43 -0.70 7.27 15.28
N ASN A 44 -0.82 7.34 13.96
CA ASN A 44 -2.01 7.85 13.29
C ASN A 44 -2.91 6.74 12.76
N GLY A 45 -2.72 5.51 13.24
CA GLY A 45 -3.66 4.44 12.94
C GLY A 45 -3.19 3.39 11.94
N ALA A 46 -1.97 3.48 11.44
CA ALA A 46 -1.46 2.46 10.54
C ALA A 46 -1.29 1.13 11.27
N ILE A 47 -1.38 0.04 10.54
CA ILE A 47 -1.22 -1.30 11.09
C ILE A 47 0.13 -1.84 10.67
N LEU A 48 0.91 -2.29 11.65
CA LEU A 48 2.22 -2.89 11.40
C LEU A 48 2.05 -4.41 11.35
N ILE A 49 2.47 -5.01 10.26
CA ILE A 49 2.26 -6.44 10.02
C ILE A 49 3.58 -7.16 9.87
N ASP A 50 3.80 -8.14 10.75
CA ASP A 50 4.93 -9.05 10.67
C ASP A 50 4.50 -10.20 9.79
N VAL A 51 5.12 -10.35 8.62
CA VAL A 51 4.71 -11.42 7.70
C VAL A 51 5.57 -12.66 7.82
N ARG A 52 6.38 -12.75 8.88
CA ARG A 52 7.17 -13.94 9.15
C ARG A 52 6.27 -15.04 9.70
N SER A 53 6.85 -16.21 9.94
CA SER A 53 6.08 -17.31 10.51
C SER A 53 5.64 -17.00 11.93
N ALA A 54 4.67 -17.74 12.41
CA ALA A 54 4.17 -17.58 13.78
C ALA A 54 5.29 -17.85 14.79
N SER A 55 6.16 -18.81 14.52
CA SER A 55 7.23 -19.10 15.47
C SER A 55 8.29 -18.01 15.50
N GLU A 56 8.58 -17.42 14.35
CA GLU A 56 9.49 -16.28 14.31
C GLU A 56 8.91 -15.11 15.11
N TYR A 57 7.64 -14.84 14.87
CA TYR A 57 6.95 -13.77 15.58
C TYR A 57 6.98 -14.00 17.09
N ALA A 58 6.72 -15.22 17.53
CA ALA A 58 6.71 -15.56 18.94
C ALA A 58 8.07 -15.41 19.59
N SER A 59 9.14 -15.58 18.84
CA SER A 59 10.48 -15.47 19.40
C SER A 59 10.95 -14.01 19.53
N GLY A 60 10.16 -13.08 19.04
CA GLY A 60 10.47 -11.65 19.15
C GLY A 60 9.94 -10.91 17.95
N HIS A 61 9.29 -9.79 18.17
CA HIS A 61 8.73 -8.97 17.07
C HIS A 61 8.71 -7.52 17.51
N ILE A 62 8.43 -6.64 16.57
CA ILE A 62 8.34 -5.21 16.86
C ILE A 62 7.07 -4.97 17.68
N ASP A 63 7.19 -4.21 18.77
CA ASP A 63 6.04 -3.90 19.61
C ASP A 63 4.91 -3.34 18.77
N GLY A 64 3.71 -3.87 18.99
CA GLY A 64 2.52 -3.42 18.30
C GLY A 64 2.27 -4.09 16.97
N ALA A 65 3.19 -4.91 16.48
CA ALA A 65 2.98 -5.61 15.23
C ALA A 65 2.00 -6.76 15.40
N ILE A 66 1.17 -6.98 14.39
CA ILE A 66 0.34 -8.18 14.34
C ILE A 66 1.02 -9.15 13.38
N ASN A 67 0.73 -10.43 13.53
CA ASN A 67 1.35 -11.45 12.69
C ASN A 67 0.34 -11.98 11.67
N ILE A 68 0.66 -11.80 10.40
CA ILE A 68 -0.09 -12.41 9.31
C ILE A 68 0.96 -12.99 8.38
N ASP A 69 1.10 -14.30 8.42
CA ASP A 69 2.13 -15.01 7.66
C ASP A 69 2.06 -14.70 6.16
N VAL A 70 3.19 -14.60 5.52
CA VAL A 70 3.24 -14.26 4.10
C VAL A 70 2.41 -15.22 3.25
N ASN A 71 2.38 -16.49 3.59
CA ASN A 71 1.61 -17.44 2.81
C ASN A 71 0.12 -17.17 2.90
N SER A 72 -0.34 -16.72 4.05
CA SER A 72 -1.75 -16.33 4.20
C SER A 72 -2.08 -15.16 3.28
N ILE A 73 -1.16 -14.20 3.19
CA ILE A 73 -1.39 -13.04 2.33
C ILE A 73 -1.34 -13.45 0.85
N LEU A 74 -0.38 -14.28 0.47
CA LEU A 74 -0.26 -14.69 -0.92
C LEU A 74 -1.45 -15.50 -1.41
N ASN A 75 -2.14 -16.18 -0.51
CA ASN A 75 -3.33 -16.96 -0.85
C ASN A 75 -4.62 -16.20 -0.67
N LEU A 76 -4.53 -14.94 -0.30
CA LEU A 76 -5.69 -14.12 -0.02
C LEU A 76 -6.46 -13.79 -1.30
N LYS A 77 -7.77 -13.74 -1.20
CA LYS A 77 -8.61 -13.42 -2.35
C LYS A 77 -9.46 -12.17 -2.15
N GLY A 78 -9.36 -11.55 -1.01
CA GLY A 78 -10.16 -10.37 -0.71
C GLY A 78 -9.43 -9.46 0.22
N GLU A 79 -10.04 -9.13 1.34
CA GLU A 79 -9.43 -8.24 2.31
C GLU A 79 -8.63 -9.03 3.35
N LEU A 80 -7.61 -8.39 3.87
CA LEU A 80 -6.88 -8.93 5.01
C LEU A 80 -7.82 -9.09 6.19
N GLU A 81 -7.63 -10.15 6.93
CA GLU A 81 -8.45 -10.41 8.10
C GLU A 81 -7.56 -10.71 9.29
N TYR A 82 -7.87 -10.12 10.41
CA TYR A 82 -7.15 -10.38 11.64
C TYR A 82 -8.13 -10.34 12.80
N ASN A 83 -8.15 -11.42 13.59
CA ASN A 83 -9.07 -11.55 14.74
C ASN A 83 -10.52 -11.33 14.33
N ASN A 84 -10.90 -11.94 13.20
CA ASN A 84 -12.27 -11.88 12.67
C ASN A 84 -12.71 -10.47 12.26
N ARG A 85 -11.76 -9.62 11.96
CA ARG A 85 -12.06 -8.28 11.45
C ARG A 85 -11.32 -8.06 10.15
N ASN A 86 -12.01 -7.47 9.20
CA ASN A 86 -11.38 -7.14 7.93
C ASN A 86 -10.60 -5.85 8.07
N ILE A 87 -9.44 -5.81 7.44
CA ILE A 87 -8.64 -4.60 7.35
C ILE A 87 -8.98 -3.98 6.00
N ALA A 88 -9.58 -2.79 6.04
CA ALA A 88 -10.05 -2.13 4.84
C ALA A 88 -8.91 -1.80 3.88
N LYS A 89 -9.23 -1.74 2.60
CA LYS A 89 -8.21 -1.52 1.56
C LYS A 89 -7.62 -0.12 1.57
N THR A 90 -8.24 0.80 2.27
CA THR A 90 -7.71 2.15 2.43
C THR A 90 -6.84 2.31 3.67
N THR A 91 -6.79 1.30 4.53
CA THR A 91 -5.98 1.34 5.74
C THR A 91 -4.50 1.41 5.37
N VAL A 92 -3.75 2.22 6.09
CA VAL A 92 -2.30 2.25 5.92
C VAL A 92 -1.73 1.01 6.57
N VAL A 93 -1.06 0.18 5.79
CA VAL A 93 -0.43 -1.03 6.29
C VAL A 93 1.07 -0.97 6.04
N ILE A 94 1.84 -1.40 7.02
CA ILE A 94 3.29 -1.40 6.96
C ILE A 94 3.74 -2.82 7.24
N LEU A 95 4.50 -3.41 6.32
CA LEU A 95 4.90 -4.80 6.43
C LEU A 95 6.39 -4.93 6.66
N TYR A 96 6.79 -5.98 7.38
CA TYR A 96 8.20 -6.31 7.52
C TYR A 96 8.38 -7.81 7.64
N CYS A 97 9.59 -8.28 7.37
CA CYS A 97 9.96 -9.66 7.59
C CYS A 97 11.40 -9.69 8.11
N ARG A 98 12.10 -10.81 7.94
CA ARG A 98 13.45 -10.88 8.45
C ARG A 98 14.44 -10.13 7.56
N SER A 99 14.38 -10.34 6.24
CA SER A 99 15.36 -9.78 5.33
C SER A 99 14.77 -8.91 4.23
N GLY A 100 13.45 -8.78 4.17
CA GLY A 100 12.78 -7.90 3.20
C GLY A 100 12.18 -8.62 2.01
N ASN A 101 12.51 -9.87 1.77
CA ASN A 101 12.00 -10.57 0.60
C ASN A 101 10.53 -10.94 0.74
N ARG A 102 10.16 -11.55 1.86
CA ARG A 102 8.77 -11.95 2.10
C ARG A 102 7.86 -10.74 2.21
N SER A 103 8.34 -9.67 2.85
CA SER A 103 7.51 -8.49 3.04
C SER A 103 7.22 -7.80 1.70
N LEU A 104 8.19 -7.78 0.80
CA LEU A 104 7.97 -7.20 -0.51
C LEU A 104 6.96 -8.01 -1.31
N GLN A 105 7.05 -9.33 -1.26
CA GLN A 105 6.09 -10.20 -1.94
C GLN A 105 4.68 -9.98 -1.40
N ALA A 106 4.55 -9.93 -0.08
CA ALA A 106 3.26 -9.71 0.55
C ALA A 106 2.71 -8.34 0.19
N ALA A 107 3.56 -7.32 0.21
CA ALA A 107 3.14 -5.96 -0.11
C ALA A 107 2.64 -5.86 -1.55
N ASN A 108 3.35 -6.47 -2.48
CA ASN A 108 2.91 -6.45 -3.87
C ASN A 108 1.58 -7.18 -4.04
N LYS A 109 1.37 -8.25 -3.30
CA LYS A 109 0.10 -8.95 -3.36
C LYS A 109 -1.03 -8.07 -2.88
N LEU A 110 -0.81 -7.31 -1.83
CA LEU A 110 -1.83 -6.40 -1.32
C LEU A 110 -2.18 -5.31 -2.34
N ILE A 111 -1.18 -4.80 -3.05
CA ILE A 111 -1.45 -3.84 -4.12
C ILE A 111 -2.34 -4.48 -5.18
N GLU A 112 -2.03 -5.72 -5.57
CA GLU A 112 -2.86 -6.46 -6.53
C GLU A 112 -4.30 -6.58 -6.07
N LEU A 113 -4.49 -6.76 -4.77
CA LEU A 113 -5.82 -6.94 -4.21
C LEU A 113 -6.57 -5.63 -3.99
N GLY A 114 -5.93 -4.50 -4.31
CA GLY A 114 -6.61 -3.22 -4.23
C GLY A 114 -6.25 -2.37 -3.02
N TYR A 115 -5.28 -2.78 -2.21
CA TYR A 115 -4.82 -1.95 -1.10
C TYR A 115 -4.07 -0.77 -1.67
N THR A 116 -4.35 0.42 -1.14
CA THR A 116 -3.85 1.66 -1.73
C THR A 116 -2.76 2.34 -0.90
N ASN A 117 -2.56 1.91 0.34
CA ASN A 117 -1.59 2.55 1.22
C ASN A 117 -0.68 1.50 1.84
N VAL A 118 0.21 0.93 1.02
CA VAL A 118 1.05 -0.20 1.41
C VAL A 118 2.50 0.23 1.48
N TYR A 119 3.10 0.01 2.63
CA TYR A 119 4.49 0.37 2.89
C TYR A 119 5.29 -0.85 3.28
N ASP A 120 6.53 -0.89 2.84
CA ASP A 120 7.44 -1.99 3.15
C ASP A 120 8.61 -1.47 3.98
N LEU A 121 8.65 -1.90 5.24
CA LEU A 121 9.78 -1.58 6.13
C LEU A 121 10.97 -2.48 5.79
N GLY A 122 10.71 -3.64 5.21
CA GLY A 122 11.74 -4.57 4.80
C GLY A 122 12.19 -5.46 5.94
N SER A 123 13.43 -5.33 6.33
CA SER A 123 14.00 -6.16 7.38
C SER A 123 13.61 -5.64 8.76
N ILE A 124 13.34 -6.56 9.68
CA ILE A 124 13.11 -6.21 11.08
C ILE A 124 14.31 -5.44 11.63
N ASP A 125 15.48 -5.67 11.07
CA ASP A 125 16.68 -4.95 11.50
C ASP A 125 16.60 -3.45 11.22
N ASN A 126 15.75 -3.04 10.28
CA ASN A 126 15.55 -1.63 10.00
C ASN A 126 14.84 -0.89 11.13
N TRP A 127 14.32 -1.63 12.08
CA TRP A 127 13.67 -1.00 13.23
C TRP A 127 14.68 -0.63 14.32
N GLY A 128 15.83 -1.25 14.28
CA GLY A 128 16.89 -0.92 15.23
C GLY A 128 17.11 -1.94 16.33
#